data_da815b9462a9b483651fa121ce517bec
#
_entry.id   da815b9462a9b483651fa121ce517bec
#
_cell.length_a   1.000
_cell.length_b   1.000
_cell.length_c   1.000
_cell.angle_alpha   90.00
_cell.angle_beta   90.00
_cell.angle_gamma   90.00
#
_symmetry.space_group_name_H-M   'P 1'
#
loop_
_entity.id
_entity.type
_entity.pdbx_description
1 polymer ?
#
loop_
_entity_poly.entity_id
_entity_poly.type
_entity_poly.pdbx_seq_one_letter_code
_entity_poly.pdbx_strand_id
1 'polypeptide(L)'
;KATVDEVVEQLLPLYHLAANSPKPKFINLDMEEYHDLDLTIEVFQKLLDRPELRHVEAGIVLQAYLPDSLSALQGLVEWADRRTAAGGAGIKVRLVKGANLAMEKVDAEIHGWQQTPWPSKLATDTNYKRILDWALTPERTHSVRYGVAGHNLFDIALTKLLSEHRGVRDRVEFEMLLGMAPDQVERIGADVGGLLLYTPVVD
;
A
#
# COMPACT_ATOMS: atom_id res chain seq x y z
N LYS A 1 -5.27 5.43 -23.83
CA LYS A 1 -4.71 4.97 -22.55
C LYS A 1 -3.36 4.31 -22.84
N ALA A 2 -2.35 4.60 -22.00
CA ALA A 2 -1.07 3.90 -22.06
C ALA A 2 -1.31 2.41 -21.78
N THR A 3 -0.53 1.55 -22.44
CA THR A 3 -0.54 0.10 -22.16
C THR A 3 0.33 -0.18 -20.94
N VAL A 4 0.12 -1.33 -20.30
CA VAL A 4 0.96 -1.78 -19.19
C VAL A 4 2.45 -1.77 -19.58
N ASP A 5 2.77 -2.26 -20.78
CA ASP A 5 4.16 -2.34 -21.25
C ASP A 5 4.79 -0.95 -21.45
N GLU A 6 4.05 0.02 -21.96
CA GLU A 6 4.54 1.39 -22.08
C GLU A 6 4.86 2.00 -20.71
N VAL A 7 3.99 1.80 -19.70
CA VAL A 7 4.23 2.30 -18.35
C VAL A 7 5.42 1.59 -17.70
N VAL A 8 5.54 0.28 -17.87
CA VAL A 8 6.69 -0.50 -17.40
C VAL A 8 8.00 0.05 -17.97
N GLU A 9 8.09 0.26 -19.28
CA GLU A 9 9.31 0.78 -19.92
C GLU A 9 9.63 2.22 -19.47
N GLN A 10 8.64 3.04 -19.16
CA GLN A 10 8.87 4.38 -18.61
C GLN A 10 9.38 4.36 -17.15
N LEU A 11 8.91 3.42 -16.32
CA LEU A 11 9.31 3.32 -14.92
C LEU A 11 10.61 2.54 -14.72
N LEU A 12 10.95 1.63 -15.62
CA LEU A 12 12.10 0.74 -15.51
C LEU A 12 13.43 1.48 -15.22
N PRO A 13 13.76 2.60 -15.89
CA PRO A 13 14.99 3.36 -15.58
C PRO A 13 15.05 3.87 -14.14
N LEU A 14 13.90 4.27 -13.56
CA LEU A 14 13.82 4.73 -12.18
C LEU A 14 14.08 3.58 -11.19
N TYR A 15 13.50 2.41 -11.46
CA TYR A 15 13.73 1.22 -10.63
C TYR A 15 15.18 0.74 -10.72
N HIS A 16 15.81 0.80 -11.90
CA HIS A 16 17.24 0.53 -12.06
C HIS A 16 18.10 1.50 -11.26
N LEU A 17 17.79 2.79 -11.30
CA LEU A 17 18.52 3.80 -10.52
C LEU A 17 18.40 3.53 -9.02
N ALA A 18 17.20 3.17 -8.55
CA ALA A 18 16.96 2.84 -7.15
C ALA A 18 17.71 1.57 -6.72
N ALA A 19 17.65 0.52 -7.54
CA ALA A 19 18.31 -0.76 -7.28
C ALA A 19 19.83 -0.66 -7.23
N ASN A 20 20.42 0.17 -8.10
CA ASN A 20 21.88 0.33 -8.21
C ASN A 20 22.45 1.48 -7.37
N SER A 21 21.62 2.14 -6.56
CA SER A 21 22.06 3.21 -5.67
C SER A 21 22.97 2.62 -4.56
N PRO A 22 24.08 3.29 -4.18
CA PRO A 22 24.92 2.88 -3.05
C PRO A 22 24.16 2.70 -1.73
N LYS A 23 23.09 3.44 -1.57
CA LYS A 23 22.09 3.24 -0.52
C LYS A 23 20.78 2.81 -1.20
N PRO A 24 20.31 1.58 -0.99
CA PRO A 24 19.07 1.11 -1.60
C PRO A 24 17.95 2.12 -1.40
N LYS A 25 17.22 2.40 -2.47
CA LYS A 25 16.06 3.30 -2.45
C LYS A 25 14.80 2.45 -2.55
N PHE A 26 13.84 2.78 -1.71
CA PHE A 26 12.52 2.16 -1.75
C PHE A 26 11.58 3.00 -2.62
N ILE A 27 10.94 2.37 -3.58
CA ILE A 27 9.92 3.00 -4.43
C ILE A 27 8.56 2.44 -4.03
N ASN A 28 7.59 3.31 -3.86
CA ASN A 28 6.21 2.94 -3.63
C ASN A 28 5.35 3.50 -4.75
N LEU A 29 4.56 2.65 -5.40
CA LEU A 29 3.57 3.08 -6.38
C LEU A 29 2.30 3.48 -5.64
N ASP A 30 1.93 4.73 -5.76
CA ASP A 30 0.64 5.23 -5.30
C ASP A 30 -0.37 5.14 -6.44
N MET A 31 -1.60 4.77 -6.10
CA MET A 31 -2.75 4.74 -6.99
C MET A 31 -3.77 5.72 -6.46
N GLU A 32 -4.27 6.58 -7.31
CA GLU A 32 -5.24 7.61 -6.92
C GLU A 32 -6.66 7.29 -7.36
N GLU A 33 -6.84 6.78 -8.58
CA GLU A 33 -8.15 6.57 -9.19
C GLU A 33 -8.49 5.08 -9.28
N TYR A 34 -9.75 4.73 -9.04
CA TYR A 34 -10.22 3.34 -9.04
C TYR A 34 -9.93 2.61 -10.35
N HIS A 35 -10.16 3.28 -11.48
CA HIS A 35 -10.00 2.66 -12.80
C HIS A 35 -8.55 2.31 -13.15
N ASP A 36 -7.59 2.79 -12.36
CA ASP A 36 -6.17 2.48 -12.53
C ASP A 36 -5.69 1.35 -11.59
N LEU A 37 -6.57 0.78 -10.76
CA LEU A 37 -6.22 -0.26 -9.80
C LEU A 37 -5.56 -1.46 -10.48
N ASP A 38 -6.23 -2.04 -11.46
CA ASP A 38 -5.74 -3.24 -12.17
C ASP A 38 -4.48 -2.93 -12.96
N LEU A 39 -4.45 -1.78 -13.64
CA LEU A 39 -3.27 -1.31 -14.38
C LEU A 39 -2.06 -1.17 -13.45
N THR A 40 -2.24 -0.53 -12.31
CA THR A 40 -1.15 -0.29 -11.34
C THR A 40 -0.62 -1.60 -10.77
N ILE A 41 -1.50 -2.55 -10.44
CA ILE A 41 -1.10 -3.87 -9.96
C ILE A 41 -0.32 -4.62 -11.04
N GLU A 42 -0.80 -4.64 -12.28
CA GLU A 42 -0.14 -5.34 -13.38
C GLU A 42 1.23 -4.73 -13.70
N VAL A 43 1.33 -3.40 -13.74
CA VAL A 43 2.61 -2.68 -13.91
C VAL A 43 3.58 -3.04 -12.79
N PHE A 44 3.13 -3.01 -11.54
CA PHE A 44 3.96 -3.33 -10.37
C PHE A 44 4.52 -4.75 -10.45
N GLN A 45 3.66 -5.72 -10.77
CA GLN A 45 4.06 -7.12 -10.93
C GLN A 45 5.04 -7.31 -12.09
N LYS A 46 4.74 -6.78 -13.27
CA LYS A 46 5.61 -6.88 -14.45
C LYS A 46 6.99 -6.25 -14.25
N LEU A 47 7.04 -5.09 -13.58
CA LEU A 47 8.31 -4.45 -13.21
C LEU A 47 9.15 -5.36 -12.32
N LEU A 48 8.58 -5.85 -11.23
CA LEU A 48 9.31 -6.62 -10.24
C LEU A 48 9.60 -8.06 -10.67
N ASP A 49 8.90 -8.58 -11.68
CA ASP A 49 9.19 -9.88 -12.29
C ASP A 49 10.38 -9.84 -13.26
N ARG A 50 10.90 -8.64 -13.62
CA ARG A 50 12.13 -8.51 -14.39
C ARG A 50 13.30 -9.14 -13.63
N PRO A 51 14.14 -9.97 -14.28
CA PRO A 51 15.26 -10.65 -13.63
C PRO A 51 16.20 -9.71 -12.88
N GLU A 52 16.47 -8.55 -13.46
CA GLU A 52 17.35 -7.50 -12.91
C GLU A 52 16.77 -6.81 -11.67
N LEU A 53 15.45 -6.85 -11.48
CA LEU A 53 14.75 -6.28 -10.33
C LEU A 53 14.31 -7.33 -9.29
N ARG A 54 14.74 -8.57 -9.48
CA ARG A 54 14.34 -9.69 -8.61
C ARG A 54 14.65 -9.45 -7.13
N HIS A 55 15.73 -8.75 -6.83
CA HIS A 55 16.17 -8.47 -5.47
C HIS A 55 15.66 -7.14 -4.91
N VAL A 56 14.88 -6.42 -5.71
CA VAL A 56 14.34 -5.12 -5.30
C VAL A 56 13.08 -5.33 -4.49
N GLU A 57 13.06 -4.79 -3.27
CA GLU A 57 11.84 -4.60 -2.51
C GLU A 57 11.22 -3.27 -2.90
N ALA A 58 9.95 -3.29 -3.23
CA ALA A 58 9.17 -2.09 -3.56
C ALA A 58 7.78 -2.17 -2.95
N GLY A 59 7.05 -1.08 -2.95
CA GLY A 59 5.73 -0.96 -2.38
C GLY A 59 4.65 -0.58 -3.38
N ILE A 60 3.43 -0.90 -3.02
CA ILE A 60 2.21 -0.48 -3.71
C ILE A 60 1.16 -0.07 -2.68
N VAL A 61 0.28 0.87 -3.03
CA VAL A 61 -0.80 1.33 -2.17
C VAL A 61 -2.11 0.63 -2.52
N LEU A 62 -2.88 0.26 -1.50
CA LEU A 62 -4.28 -0.14 -1.63
C LEU A 62 -5.17 0.75 -0.78
N GLN A 63 -6.32 1.10 -1.32
CA GLN A 63 -7.28 2.04 -0.73
C GLN A 63 -8.50 1.29 -0.21
N ALA A 64 -8.70 1.27 1.11
CA ALA A 64 -9.78 0.49 1.74
C ALA A 64 -11.20 0.99 1.44
N TYR A 65 -11.35 2.21 0.88
CA TYR A 65 -12.65 2.70 0.45
C TYR A 65 -13.17 1.99 -0.82
N LEU A 66 -12.30 1.22 -1.51
CA LEU A 66 -12.66 0.40 -2.65
C LEU A 66 -13.06 -1.01 -2.21
N PRO A 67 -14.18 -1.54 -2.66
CA PRO A 67 -14.62 -2.92 -2.35
C PRO A 67 -13.60 -3.98 -2.75
N ASP A 68 -12.90 -3.76 -3.87
CA ASP A 68 -11.97 -4.72 -4.48
C ASP A 68 -10.61 -4.80 -3.76
N SER A 69 -10.32 -3.90 -2.81
CA SER A 69 -9.00 -3.84 -2.16
C SER A 69 -8.60 -5.12 -1.43
N LEU A 70 -9.54 -5.86 -0.85
CA LEU A 70 -9.22 -7.13 -0.21
C LEU A 70 -8.83 -8.21 -1.22
N SER A 71 -9.58 -8.34 -2.31
CA SER A 71 -9.26 -9.31 -3.37
C SER A 71 -7.96 -8.96 -4.09
N ALA A 72 -7.72 -7.67 -4.33
CA ALA A 72 -6.45 -7.16 -4.86
C ALA A 72 -5.27 -7.52 -3.94
N LEU A 73 -5.43 -7.32 -2.63
CA LEU A 73 -4.41 -7.72 -1.65
C LEU A 73 -4.16 -9.23 -1.67
N GLN A 74 -5.20 -10.04 -1.74
CA GLN A 74 -5.08 -11.50 -1.81
C GLN A 74 -4.25 -11.93 -3.03
N GLY A 75 -4.53 -11.37 -4.20
CA GLY A 75 -3.75 -11.61 -5.42
C GLY A 75 -2.29 -11.18 -5.31
N LEU A 76 -2.04 -10.02 -4.67
CA LEU A 76 -0.68 -9.53 -4.42
C LEU A 76 0.11 -10.44 -3.46
N VAL A 77 -0.52 -10.94 -2.40
CA VAL A 77 0.12 -11.87 -1.45
C VAL A 77 0.47 -13.18 -2.16
N GLU A 78 -0.45 -13.76 -2.90
CA GLU A 78 -0.19 -14.99 -3.67
C GLU A 78 0.94 -14.81 -4.69
N TRP A 79 1.01 -13.69 -5.36
CA TRP A 79 2.09 -13.38 -6.29
C TRP A 79 3.41 -13.17 -5.55
N ALA A 80 3.43 -12.42 -4.44
CA ALA A 80 4.62 -12.19 -3.63
C ALA A 80 5.18 -13.49 -3.05
N ASP A 81 4.32 -14.43 -2.64
CA ASP A 81 4.73 -15.75 -2.16
C ASP A 81 5.42 -16.57 -3.26
N ARG A 82 4.86 -16.56 -4.49
CA ARG A 82 5.53 -17.22 -5.63
C ARG A 82 6.88 -16.56 -5.95
N ARG A 83 6.95 -15.23 -5.91
CA ARG A 83 8.17 -14.47 -6.15
C ARG A 83 9.27 -14.79 -5.13
N THR A 84 8.94 -14.81 -3.83
CA THR A 84 9.89 -15.11 -2.75
C THR A 84 10.31 -16.57 -2.76
N ALA A 85 9.40 -17.51 -3.02
CA ALA A 85 9.72 -18.92 -3.21
C ALA A 85 10.70 -19.15 -4.38
N ALA A 86 10.64 -18.32 -5.42
CA ALA A 86 11.61 -18.32 -6.52
C ALA A 86 12.92 -17.57 -6.19
N GLY A 87 13.13 -17.10 -4.95
CA GLY A 87 14.33 -16.40 -4.47
C GLY A 87 14.32 -14.90 -4.77
N GLY A 88 13.18 -14.30 -5.02
CA GLY A 88 12.99 -12.86 -5.13
C GLY A 88 12.79 -12.19 -3.78
N ALA A 89 12.86 -10.85 -3.75
CA ALA A 89 12.53 -10.06 -2.57
C ALA A 89 11.02 -10.03 -2.31
N GLY A 90 10.62 -9.82 -1.06
CA GLY A 90 9.24 -9.51 -0.70
C GLY A 90 8.80 -8.14 -1.18
N ILE A 91 7.57 -7.78 -0.85
CA ILE A 91 6.99 -6.47 -1.18
C ILE A 91 6.45 -5.78 0.08
N LYS A 92 6.13 -4.49 -0.06
CA LYS A 92 5.34 -3.75 0.94
C LYS A 92 4.00 -3.35 0.34
N VAL A 93 2.92 -3.57 1.08
CA VAL A 93 1.62 -3.00 0.76
C VAL A 93 1.28 -1.93 1.77
N ARG A 94 1.14 -0.69 1.31
CA ARG A 94 0.62 0.42 2.12
C ARG A 94 -0.89 0.39 2.06
N LEU A 95 -1.54 0.27 3.22
CA LEU A 95 -2.98 0.35 3.33
C LEU A 95 -3.38 1.75 3.79
N VAL A 96 -4.16 2.43 2.97
CA VAL A 96 -4.80 3.72 3.27
C VAL A 96 -6.31 3.58 3.23
N LYS A 97 -7.04 4.55 3.78
CA LYS A 97 -8.51 4.56 3.63
C LYS A 97 -8.96 5.01 2.25
N GLY A 98 -8.26 5.96 1.68
CA GLY A 98 -8.53 6.59 0.38
C GLY A 98 -8.78 8.09 0.55
N ALA A 99 -8.28 8.87 -0.41
CA ALA A 99 -8.33 10.33 -0.38
C ALA A 99 -9.21 10.94 -1.48
N ASN A 100 -9.48 10.21 -2.57
CA ASN A 100 -10.08 10.74 -3.79
C ASN A 100 -11.60 10.56 -3.89
N LEU A 101 -12.31 10.31 -2.78
CA LEU A 101 -13.75 10.03 -2.80
C LEU A 101 -14.58 11.09 -3.54
N ALA A 102 -14.20 12.38 -3.45
CA ALA A 102 -14.91 13.45 -4.12
C ALA A 102 -14.71 13.40 -5.64
N MET A 103 -13.51 13.11 -6.10
CA MET A 103 -13.19 12.99 -7.52
C MET A 103 -13.84 11.74 -8.13
N GLU A 104 -13.78 10.61 -7.46
CA GLU A 104 -14.44 9.37 -7.87
C GLU A 104 -15.97 9.56 -8.07
N LYS A 105 -16.60 10.36 -7.21
CA LYS A 105 -18.01 10.71 -7.35
C LYS A 105 -18.28 11.59 -8.57
N VAL A 106 -17.46 12.61 -8.78
CA VAL A 106 -17.58 13.52 -9.93
C VAL A 106 -17.39 12.76 -11.23
N ASP A 107 -16.37 11.91 -11.30
CA ASP A 107 -16.09 11.09 -12.48
C ASP A 107 -17.24 10.13 -12.78
N ALA A 108 -17.75 9.46 -11.77
CA ALA A 108 -18.89 8.56 -11.92
C ALA A 108 -20.14 9.32 -12.44
N GLU A 109 -20.41 10.53 -11.91
CA GLU A 109 -21.52 11.37 -12.38
C GLU A 109 -21.33 11.83 -13.83
N ILE A 110 -20.15 12.32 -14.21
CA ILE A 110 -19.86 12.81 -15.57
C ILE A 110 -20.01 11.70 -16.61
N HIS A 111 -19.58 10.49 -16.28
CA HIS A 111 -19.58 9.37 -17.22
C HIS A 111 -20.80 8.46 -17.09
N GLY A 112 -21.70 8.71 -16.15
CA GLY A 112 -22.85 7.85 -15.87
C GLY A 112 -22.47 6.46 -15.35
N TRP A 113 -21.33 6.36 -14.64
CA TRP A 113 -20.85 5.12 -14.04
C TRP A 113 -21.45 4.89 -12.65
N GLN A 114 -21.47 3.63 -12.23
CA GLN A 114 -21.79 3.31 -10.85
C GLN A 114 -20.67 3.79 -9.92
N GLN A 115 -21.04 4.41 -8.81
CA GLN A 115 -20.06 4.79 -7.79
C GLN A 115 -19.45 3.53 -7.16
N THR A 116 -18.14 3.36 -7.29
CA THR A 116 -17.42 2.18 -6.83
C THR A 116 -17.02 2.25 -5.35
N PRO A 117 -16.57 3.41 -4.81
CA PRO A 117 -16.19 3.48 -3.39
C PRO A 117 -17.35 3.13 -2.46
N TRP A 118 -17.02 2.58 -1.30
CA TRP A 118 -17.99 2.32 -0.25
C TRP A 118 -18.83 3.57 0.06
N PRO A 119 -20.15 3.43 0.25
CA PRO A 119 -21.08 4.56 0.32
C PRO A 119 -20.94 5.40 1.60
N SER A 120 -20.23 4.90 2.61
CA SER A 120 -20.09 5.58 3.89
C SER A 120 -18.72 5.40 4.51
N LYS A 121 -18.36 6.36 5.38
CA LYS A 121 -17.15 6.26 6.20
C LYS A 121 -17.15 4.98 7.06
N LEU A 122 -18.28 4.59 7.61
CA LEU A 122 -18.39 3.37 8.41
C LEU A 122 -18.05 2.12 7.58
N ALA A 123 -18.54 2.03 6.35
CA ALA A 123 -18.24 0.92 5.46
C ALA A 123 -16.74 0.88 5.10
N THR A 124 -16.14 2.03 4.83
CA THR A 124 -14.70 2.16 4.60
C THR A 124 -13.89 1.73 5.84
N ASP A 125 -14.25 2.23 7.03
CA ASP A 125 -13.59 1.88 8.29
C ASP A 125 -13.73 0.38 8.60
N THR A 126 -14.86 -0.22 8.27
CA THR A 126 -15.10 -1.66 8.41
C THR A 126 -14.22 -2.46 7.46
N ASN A 127 -14.16 -2.07 6.18
CA ASN A 127 -13.31 -2.75 5.21
C ASN A 127 -11.82 -2.60 5.55
N TYR A 128 -11.39 -1.43 6.02
CA TYR A 128 -10.02 -1.22 6.48
C TYR A 128 -9.63 -2.20 7.59
N LYS A 129 -10.47 -2.36 8.60
CA LYS A 129 -10.24 -3.32 9.69
C LYS A 129 -10.30 -4.78 9.22
N ARG A 130 -11.22 -5.09 8.30
CA ARG A 130 -11.32 -6.42 7.68
C ARG A 130 -10.05 -6.78 6.91
N ILE A 131 -9.48 -5.83 6.17
CA ILE A 131 -8.21 -6.01 5.45
C ILE A 131 -7.07 -6.24 6.45
N LEU A 132 -6.96 -5.42 7.50
CA LEU A 132 -5.94 -5.59 8.54
C LEU A 132 -6.06 -6.93 9.26
N ASP A 133 -7.26 -7.34 9.61
CA ASP A 133 -7.49 -8.62 10.27
C ASP A 133 -7.10 -9.80 9.38
N TRP A 134 -7.42 -9.72 8.10
CA TRP A 134 -7.01 -10.74 7.13
C TRP A 134 -5.48 -10.73 6.92
N ALA A 135 -4.86 -9.56 6.76
CA ALA A 135 -3.46 -9.39 6.37
C ALA A 135 -2.46 -9.77 7.48
N LEU A 136 -2.75 -9.42 8.72
CA LEU A 136 -1.80 -9.51 9.82
C LEU A 136 -1.79 -10.91 10.46
N THR A 137 -1.38 -11.90 9.69
CA THR A 137 -1.12 -13.27 10.18
C THR A 137 0.28 -13.71 9.75
N PRO A 138 0.92 -14.67 10.46
CA PRO A 138 2.26 -15.15 10.10
C PRO A 138 2.37 -15.62 8.65
N GLU A 139 1.34 -16.30 8.14
CA GLU A 139 1.31 -16.85 6.79
C GLU A 139 1.29 -15.74 5.72
N ARG A 140 0.58 -14.63 5.98
CA ARG A 140 0.37 -13.55 5.01
C ARG A 140 1.35 -12.40 5.14
N THR A 141 2.18 -12.44 6.17
CA THR A 141 3.28 -11.49 6.37
C THR A 141 4.64 -12.07 5.96
N HIS A 142 4.68 -13.31 5.50
CA HIS A 142 5.92 -13.97 5.10
C HIS A 142 6.62 -13.20 3.97
N SER A 143 5.89 -12.91 2.90
CA SER A 143 6.41 -12.24 1.69
C SER A 143 5.99 -10.78 1.58
N VAL A 144 5.11 -10.31 2.48
CA VAL A 144 4.56 -8.97 2.45
C VAL A 144 4.76 -8.26 3.78
N ARG A 145 5.29 -7.03 3.73
CA ARG A 145 5.24 -6.09 4.85
C ARG A 145 4.06 -5.14 4.65
N TYR A 146 3.50 -4.66 5.73
CA TYR A 146 2.35 -3.76 5.68
C TYR A 146 2.70 -2.38 6.22
N GLY A 147 2.48 -1.36 5.39
CA GLY A 147 2.44 0.03 5.81
C GLY A 147 1.02 0.40 6.22
N VAL A 148 0.82 0.73 7.48
CA VAL A 148 -0.50 1.11 8.00
C VAL A 148 -0.54 2.62 8.13
N ALA A 149 -1.16 3.26 7.13
CA ALA A 149 -1.14 4.70 6.99
C ALA A 149 -2.45 5.34 7.48
N GLY A 150 -2.31 6.33 8.34
CA GLY A 150 -3.44 7.12 8.83
C GLY A 150 -3.21 7.76 10.19
N HIS A 151 -4.11 8.69 10.53
CA HIS A 151 -4.08 9.46 11.78
C HIS A 151 -5.16 9.01 12.79
N ASN A 152 -5.91 7.95 12.49
CA ASN A 152 -6.93 7.45 13.40
C ASN A 152 -6.29 6.60 14.50
N LEU A 153 -6.33 7.12 15.74
CA LEU A 153 -5.70 6.49 16.90
C LEU A 153 -6.25 5.09 17.20
N PHE A 154 -7.53 4.84 16.95
CA PHE A 154 -8.15 3.53 17.17
C PHE A 154 -7.64 2.50 16.16
N ASP A 155 -7.45 2.89 14.90
CA ASP A 155 -6.91 1.99 13.88
C ASP A 155 -5.43 1.68 14.15
N ILE A 156 -4.65 2.66 14.61
CA ILE A 156 -3.25 2.48 15.02
C ILE A 156 -3.17 1.53 16.23
N ALA A 157 -3.97 1.76 17.26
CA ALA A 157 -4.01 0.93 18.45
C ALA A 157 -4.46 -0.51 18.11
N LEU A 158 -5.51 -0.66 17.29
CA LEU A 158 -5.96 -1.98 16.83
C LEU A 158 -4.83 -2.72 16.09
N THR A 159 -4.17 -2.05 15.15
CA THR A 159 -3.08 -2.65 14.37
C THR A 159 -1.91 -3.07 15.26
N LYS A 160 -1.51 -2.20 16.20
CA LYS A 160 -0.44 -2.50 17.15
C LYS A 160 -0.77 -3.74 17.96
N LEU A 161 -1.90 -3.74 18.63
CA LEU A 161 -2.33 -4.86 19.49
C LEU A 161 -2.50 -6.16 18.69
N LEU A 162 -3.11 -6.09 17.51
CA LEU A 162 -3.33 -7.25 16.66
C LEU A 162 -2.00 -7.85 16.16
N SER A 163 -1.08 -7.01 15.69
CA SER A 163 0.22 -7.46 15.20
C SER A 163 1.12 -8.01 16.32
N GLU A 164 1.08 -7.42 17.51
CA GLU A 164 1.77 -7.95 18.68
C GLU A 164 1.19 -9.29 19.14
N HIS A 165 -0.13 -9.38 19.25
CA HIS A 165 -0.82 -10.62 19.65
C HIS A 165 -0.55 -11.78 18.69
N ARG A 166 -0.42 -11.48 17.41
CA ARG A 166 -0.17 -12.48 16.36
C ARG A 166 1.31 -12.72 16.06
N GLY A 167 2.22 -12.02 16.75
CA GLY A 167 3.67 -12.18 16.58
C GLY A 167 4.21 -11.67 15.25
N VAL A 168 3.54 -10.72 14.61
CA VAL A 168 3.91 -10.15 13.30
C VAL A 168 4.22 -8.64 13.36
N ARG A 169 4.55 -8.14 14.54
CA ARG A 169 4.78 -6.70 14.75
C ARG A 169 5.92 -6.13 13.89
N ASP A 170 6.95 -6.91 13.67
CA ASP A 170 8.11 -6.58 12.83
C ASP A 170 7.78 -6.48 11.33
N ARG A 171 6.59 -6.95 10.93
CA ARG A 171 6.10 -6.88 9.56
C ARG A 171 5.17 -5.68 9.31
N VAL A 172 4.99 -4.83 10.32
CA VAL A 172 4.10 -3.66 10.27
C VAL A 172 4.91 -2.38 10.48
N GLU A 173 4.77 -1.45 9.55
CA GLU A 173 5.28 -0.09 9.63
C GLU A 173 4.09 0.88 9.75
N PHE A 174 4.15 1.77 10.73
CA PHE A 174 3.13 2.81 10.86
C PHE A 174 3.56 4.03 10.06
N GLU A 175 2.62 4.64 9.37
CA GLU A 175 2.88 5.76 8.48
C GLU A 175 1.90 6.91 8.76
N MET A 176 2.42 8.12 8.85
CA MET A 176 1.62 9.33 9.05
C MET A 176 2.07 10.44 8.10
N LEU A 177 1.19 11.37 7.81
CA LEU A 177 1.50 12.51 6.97
C LEU A 177 2.21 13.60 7.80
N LEU A 178 3.34 14.07 7.32
CA LEU A 178 4.06 15.18 7.93
C LEU A 178 3.20 16.45 7.88
N GLY A 179 3.22 17.21 8.98
CA GLY A 179 2.46 18.47 9.09
C GLY A 179 1.04 18.31 9.64
N MET A 180 0.55 17.08 9.80
CA MET A 180 -0.72 16.81 10.45
C MET A 180 -0.51 16.33 11.88
N ALA A 181 -1.24 16.96 12.84
CA ALA A 181 -1.30 16.54 14.25
C ALA A 181 0.07 16.21 14.88
N PRO A 182 1.01 17.17 14.98
CA PRO A 182 2.39 16.94 15.41
C PRO A 182 2.50 16.25 16.79
N ASP A 183 1.66 16.64 17.75
CA ASP A 183 1.65 16.05 19.09
C ASP A 183 1.27 14.55 19.05
N GLN A 184 0.37 14.17 18.15
CA GLN A 184 0.01 12.75 17.95
C GLN A 184 1.14 11.98 17.28
N VAL A 185 1.83 12.60 16.31
CA VAL A 185 2.98 12.00 15.62
C VAL A 185 4.09 11.67 16.61
N GLU A 186 4.45 12.61 17.49
CA GLU A 186 5.45 12.40 18.51
C GLU A 186 5.07 11.27 19.48
N ARG A 187 3.84 11.33 20.00
CA ARG A 187 3.35 10.32 20.94
C ARG A 187 3.28 8.94 20.33
N ILE A 188 2.74 8.83 19.13
CA ILE A 188 2.62 7.53 18.43
C ILE A 188 4.00 7.00 18.08
N GLY A 189 4.92 7.84 17.58
CA GLY A 189 6.29 7.43 17.28
C GLY A 189 6.99 6.78 18.46
N ALA A 190 6.80 7.34 19.66
CA ALA A 190 7.33 6.76 20.91
C ALA A 190 6.67 5.41 21.26
N ASP A 191 5.35 5.28 21.08
CA ASP A 191 4.60 4.08 21.44
C ASP A 191 4.79 2.91 20.45
N VAL A 192 5.02 3.19 19.17
CA VAL A 192 5.14 2.14 18.13
C VAL A 192 6.59 1.77 17.80
N GLY A 193 7.56 2.48 18.39
CA GLY A 193 8.98 2.19 18.20
C GLY A 193 9.55 2.61 16.84
N GLY A 194 8.93 3.58 16.20
CA GLY A 194 9.30 4.14 14.91
C GLY A 194 8.09 4.44 14.04
N LEU A 195 8.17 5.52 13.29
CA LEU A 195 7.08 6.03 12.45
C LEU A 195 7.66 6.56 11.15
N LEU A 196 7.11 6.10 10.02
CA LEU A 196 7.42 6.70 8.73
C LEU A 196 6.58 7.96 8.54
N LEU A 197 7.24 9.09 8.33
CA LEU A 197 6.58 10.35 7.99
C LEU A 197 6.58 10.53 6.48
N TYR A 198 5.40 10.47 5.88
CA TYR A 198 5.22 10.78 4.48
C TYR A 198 5.29 12.30 4.28
N THR A 199 6.25 12.74 3.48
CA THR A 199 6.49 14.15 3.22
C THR A 199 6.16 14.45 1.76
N PRO A 200 5.20 15.35 1.48
CA PRO A 200 4.96 15.78 0.11
C PRO A 200 6.19 16.54 -0.42
N VAL A 201 6.49 16.32 -1.69
CA VAL A 201 7.46 17.16 -2.40
C VAL A 201 6.71 18.40 -2.85
N VAL A 202 7.22 19.56 -2.46
CA VAL A 202 6.71 20.88 -2.88
C VAL A 202 7.81 21.63 -3.59
N ASP A 203 7.45 22.32 -4.67
CA ASP A 203 8.36 23.21 -5.41
C ASP A 203 8.65 24.51 -4.64
#